data_5eed1584cde88f31048bb7dd4d95bf90
#
_entry.id   5eed1584cde88f31048bb7dd4d95bf90
#
_cell.length_a   1.000
_cell.length_b   1.000
_cell.length_c   1.000
_cell.angle_alpha   90.00
_cell.angle_beta   90.00
_cell.angle_gamma   90.00
#
_symmetry.space_group_name_H-M   'P 1'
#
loop_
_entity.id
_entity.type
_entity.pdbx_description
1 polymer ?
#
loop_
_entity_poly.entity_id
_entity_poly.type
_entity_poly.pdbx_seq_one_letter_code
_entity_poly.pdbx_strand_id
1 'polypeptide(L)'
;MKPHEYRDLIAAYVDVNFGPRGVVVYTEVSLGKTIIGKSRKLDILALRRSDQRALALEAKYQQVQGTTDEKIPYALQDLEALWIPGCLVYAGAGWSKGVLHTLEGSRRAVCCEPS
;
A
#
# COMPACT_ATOMS: atom_id res chain seq x y z
N MET A 1 -12.08 -11.89 -0.68
CA MET A 1 -11.69 -10.73 -1.50
C MET A 1 -10.33 -10.98 -2.11
N LYS A 2 -10.18 -10.71 -3.39
CA LYS A 2 -8.89 -10.84 -4.07
C LYS A 2 -8.01 -9.61 -3.81
N PRO A 3 -6.67 -9.75 -3.91
CA PRO A 3 -5.76 -8.61 -3.65
C PRO A 3 -6.08 -7.36 -4.46
N HIS A 4 -6.39 -7.50 -5.75
CA HIS A 4 -6.71 -6.34 -6.58
C HIS A 4 -8.03 -5.69 -6.20
N GLU A 5 -8.99 -6.46 -5.66
CA GLU A 5 -10.24 -5.91 -5.18
C GLU A 5 -10.03 -5.02 -3.96
N TYR A 6 -9.16 -5.45 -3.04
CA TYR A 6 -8.80 -4.63 -1.88
C TYR A 6 -8.07 -3.36 -2.32
N ARG A 7 -7.11 -3.48 -3.25
CA ARG A 7 -6.44 -2.32 -3.83
C ARG A 7 -7.44 -1.32 -4.40
N ASP A 8 -8.42 -1.81 -5.16
CA ASP A 8 -9.41 -0.94 -5.80
C ASP A 8 -10.31 -0.27 -4.76
N LEU A 9 -10.64 -0.97 -3.67
CA LEU A 9 -11.39 -0.38 -2.57
C LEU A 9 -10.62 0.78 -1.91
N ILE A 10 -9.33 0.59 -1.67
CA ILE A 10 -8.49 1.64 -1.09
C ILE A 10 -8.36 2.82 -2.05
N ALA A 11 -8.15 2.55 -3.33
CA ALA A 11 -8.05 3.60 -4.34
C ALA A 11 -9.35 4.42 -4.41
N ALA A 12 -10.50 3.75 -4.39
CA ALA A 12 -11.80 4.41 -4.40
C ALA A 12 -12.02 5.25 -3.14
N TYR A 13 -11.61 4.73 -1.99
CA TYR A 13 -11.71 5.46 -0.72
C TYR A 13 -10.90 6.77 -0.78
N VAL A 14 -9.67 6.70 -1.27
CA VAL A 14 -8.82 7.89 -1.39
C VAL A 14 -9.43 8.88 -2.38
N ASP A 15 -9.91 8.39 -3.51
CA ASP A 15 -10.51 9.24 -4.54
C ASP A 15 -11.76 9.96 -4.03
N VAL A 16 -12.65 9.24 -3.38
CA VAL A 16 -13.90 9.81 -2.86
C VAL A 16 -13.63 10.85 -1.77
N ASN A 17 -12.69 10.57 -0.87
CA ASN A 17 -12.46 11.43 0.29
C ASN A 17 -11.51 12.58 0.01
N PHE A 18 -10.57 12.43 -0.91
CA PHE A 18 -9.53 13.42 -1.17
C PHE A 18 -9.54 14.00 -2.58
N GLY A 19 -10.25 13.36 -3.52
CA GLY A 19 -10.43 13.90 -4.87
C GLY A 19 -10.97 15.31 -4.88
N PRO A 20 -12.02 15.62 -4.08
CA PRO A 20 -12.53 17.01 -4.00
C PRO A 20 -11.52 18.01 -3.46
N ARG A 21 -10.46 17.53 -2.79
CA ARG A 21 -9.38 18.39 -2.26
C ARG A 21 -8.18 18.46 -3.21
N GLY A 22 -8.34 18.03 -4.44
CA GLY A 22 -7.31 18.13 -5.47
C GLY A 22 -6.33 16.96 -5.51
N VAL A 23 -6.70 15.78 -4.96
CA VAL A 23 -5.88 14.58 -5.04
C VAL A 23 -6.33 13.74 -6.21
N VAL A 24 -5.38 13.36 -7.07
CA VAL A 24 -5.60 12.45 -8.19
C VAL A 24 -5.02 11.09 -7.83
N VAL A 25 -5.76 10.03 -8.10
CA VAL A 25 -5.38 8.66 -7.76
C VAL A 25 -5.07 7.87 -9.02
N TYR A 26 -3.88 7.25 -9.05
CA TYR A 26 -3.45 6.36 -10.13
C TYR A 26 -3.23 4.97 -9.55
N THR A 27 -3.55 3.94 -10.30
CA THR A 27 -3.30 2.55 -9.90
C THR A 27 -2.29 1.90 -10.85
N GLU A 28 -1.56 0.92 -10.34
CA GLU A 28 -0.57 0.15 -11.09
C GLU A 28 0.45 1.03 -11.81
N VAL A 29 1.08 1.93 -11.05
CA VAL A 29 2.04 2.88 -11.60
C VAL A 29 3.44 2.29 -11.58
N SER A 30 4.12 2.30 -12.73
CA SER A 30 5.52 1.87 -12.82
C SER A 30 6.42 2.99 -12.30
N LEU A 31 7.29 2.67 -11.34
CA LEU A 31 8.14 3.67 -10.70
C LEU A 31 9.51 3.07 -10.37
N GLY A 32 10.44 3.16 -11.32
CA GLY A 32 11.82 2.76 -11.11
C GLY A 32 12.01 1.29 -10.79
N LYS A 33 12.99 1.00 -9.95
CA LYS A 33 13.38 -0.36 -9.57
C LYS A 33 13.22 -0.58 -8.07
N THR A 34 12.89 -1.81 -7.69
CA THR A 34 12.85 -2.23 -6.28
C THR A 34 14.28 -2.38 -5.74
N ILE A 35 14.39 -2.63 -4.44
CA ILE A 35 15.69 -2.83 -3.78
C ILE A 35 16.43 -4.08 -4.29
N ILE A 36 15.75 -5.00 -4.97
CA ILE A 36 16.38 -6.17 -5.59
C ILE A 36 16.47 -6.04 -7.10
N GLY A 37 16.32 -4.83 -7.64
CA GLY A 37 16.55 -4.56 -9.06
C GLY A 37 15.41 -4.90 -10.00
N LYS A 38 14.26 -5.32 -9.49
CA LYS A 38 13.08 -5.58 -10.32
C LYS A 38 12.34 -4.27 -10.63
N SER A 39 11.64 -4.22 -11.75
CA SER A 39 10.77 -3.09 -12.06
C SER A 39 9.71 -2.96 -10.97
N ARG A 40 9.64 -1.76 -10.36
CA ARG A 40 8.66 -1.50 -9.31
C ARG A 40 7.34 -1.08 -9.93
N LYS A 41 6.26 -1.72 -9.48
CA LYS A 41 4.91 -1.30 -9.82
C LYS A 41 4.19 -1.00 -8.51
N LEU A 42 3.82 0.26 -8.32
CA LEU A 42 3.04 0.68 -7.16
C LEU A 42 1.58 0.32 -7.35
N ASP A 43 0.95 -0.16 -6.29
CA ASP A 43 -0.49 -0.42 -6.33
C ASP A 43 -1.26 0.88 -6.54
N ILE A 44 -0.94 1.91 -5.77
CA ILE A 44 -1.65 3.19 -5.81
C ILE A 44 -0.65 4.33 -5.67
N LEU A 45 -0.83 5.37 -6.46
CA LEU A 45 -0.11 6.62 -6.31
C LEU A 45 -1.14 7.73 -6.17
N ALA A 46 -1.10 8.44 -5.04
CA ALA A 46 -1.95 9.60 -4.79
C ALA A 46 -1.13 10.86 -4.99
N LEU A 47 -1.58 11.76 -5.85
CA LEU A 47 -0.87 13.00 -6.19
C LEU A 47 -1.73 14.19 -5.82
N ARG A 48 -1.23 15.05 -4.94
CA ARG A 48 -1.91 16.31 -4.60
C ARG A 48 -1.48 17.39 -5.58
N ARG A 49 -2.44 17.95 -6.30
CA ARG A 49 -2.15 18.90 -7.38
C ARG A 49 -1.60 20.24 -6.87
N SER A 50 -2.04 20.68 -5.70
CA SER A 50 -1.70 22.02 -5.20
C SER A 50 -0.20 22.22 -5.00
N ASP A 51 0.53 21.18 -4.59
CA ASP A 51 1.96 21.25 -4.29
C ASP A 51 2.76 20.12 -4.94
N GLN A 52 2.13 19.31 -5.79
CA GLN A 52 2.76 18.18 -6.48
C GLN A 52 3.34 17.12 -5.53
N ARG A 53 2.83 17.04 -4.30
CA ARG A 53 3.26 15.99 -3.37
C ARG A 53 2.56 14.68 -3.69
N ALA A 54 3.32 13.60 -3.55
CA ALA A 54 2.84 12.26 -3.87
C ALA A 54 2.97 11.33 -2.67
N LEU A 55 2.07 10.36 -2.60
CA LEU A 55 2.09 9.29 -1.59
C LEU A 55 1.93 7.96 -2.32
N ALA A 56 2.85 7.03 -2.07
CA ALA A 56 2.75 5.67 -2.59
C ALA A 56 2.00 4.79 -1.58
N LEU A 57 1.03 4.03 -2.06
CA LEU A 57 0.29 3.10 -1.22
C LEU A 57 0.42 1.68 -1.78
N GLU A 58 0.79 0.74 -0.91
CA GLU A 58 0.75 -0.68 -1.21
C GLU A 58 -0.39 -1.30 -0.43
N ALA A 59 -1.25 -2.07 -1.10
CA ALA A 59 -2.42 -2.67 -0.49
C ALA A 59 -2.21 -4.18 -0.33
N LYS A 60 -2.31 -4.69 0.89
CA LYS A 60 -2.11 -6.09 1.22
C LYS A 60 -3.30 -6.63 1.98
N TYR A 61 -3.94 -7.65 1.43
CA TYR A 61 -5.10 -8.30 2.06
C TYR A 61 -4.83 -9.80 2.20
N GLN A 62 -5.05 -10.32 3.40
CA GLN A 62 -4.90 -11.76 3.64
C GLN A 62 -5.95 -12.22 4.64
N GLN A 63 -6.95 -12.96 4.16
CA GLN A 63 -8.04 -13.45 5.01
C GLN A 63 -7.68 -14.77 5.70
N VAL A 64 -6.94 -15.62 5.00
CA VAL A 64 -6.41 -16.87 5.54
C VAL A 64 -4.89 -16.86 5.40
N GLN A 65 -4.18 -17.50 6.31
CA GLN A 65 -2.73 -17.51 6.28
C GLN A 65 -2.21 -18.08 4.96
N GLY A 66 -1.25 -17.38 4.35
CA GLY A 66 -0.69 -17.75 3.06
C GLY A 66 0.63 -17.05 2.80
N THR A 67 1.03 -17.01 1.54
CA THR A 67 2.35 -16.52 1.12
C THR A 67 2.51 -15.00 1.21
N THR A 68 1.44 -14.24 1.38
CA THR A 68 1.52 -12.79 1.52
C THR A 68 2.30 -12.39 2.78
N ASP A 69 2.25 -13.23 3.83
CA ASP A 69 3.03 -13.03 5.04
C ASP A 69 4.50 -12.77 4.75
N GLU A 70 5.08 -13.57 3.86
CA GLU A 70 6.51 -13.54 3.54
C GLU A 70 6.92 -12.26 2.82
N LYS A 71 5.96 -11.59 2.19
CA LYS A 71 6.20 -10.40 1.38
C LYS A 71 6.24 -9.12 2.21
N ILE A 72 5.75 -9.16 3.45
CA ILE A 72 5.59 -7.95 4.24
C ILE A 72 6.92 -7.28 4.61
N PRO A 73 7.93 -7.98 5.15
CA PRO A 73 9.19 -7.31 5.48
C PRO A 73 9.84 -6.66 4.27
N TYR A 74 9.84 -7.36 3.12
CA TYR A 74 10.39 -6.83 1.87
C TYR A 74 9.60 -5.59 1.41
N ALA A 75 8.27 -5.65 1.46
CA ALA A 75 7.43 -4.53 1.04
C ALA A 75 7.69 -3.28 1.89
N LEU A 76 7.84 -3.45 3.20
CA LEU A 76 8.14 -2.32 4.09
C LEU A 76 9.51 -1.73 3.80
N GLN A 77 10.52 -2.57 3.57
CA GLN A 77 11.86 -2.11 3.21
C GLN A 77 11.85 -1.37 1.87
N ASP A 78 11.11 -1.88 0.89
CA ASP A 78 11.03 -1.24 -0.41
C ASP A 78 10.35 0.11 -0.34
N LEU A 79 9.32 0.25 0.49
CA LEU A 79 8.67 1.54 0.72
C LEU A 79 9.62 2.54 1.36
N GLU A 80 10.49 2.10 2.28
CA GLU A 80 11.49 2.98 2.88
C GLU A 80 12.52 3.47 1.87
N ALA A 81 12.79 2.69 0.83
CA ALA A 81 13.74 3.04 -0.21
C ALA A 81 13.16 4.00 -1.24
N LEU A 82 11.86 4.27 -1.21
CA LEU A 82 11.24 5.23 -2.13
C LEU A 82 11.67 6.65 -1.83
N TRP A 83 11.75 7.46 -2.88
CA TRP A 83 12.05 8.90 -2.77
C TRP A 83 10.83 9.73 -2.34
N ILE A 84 9.64 9.11 -2.39
CA ILE A 84 8.40 9.74 -1.94
C ILE A 84 7.88 8.97 -0.72
N PRO A 85 7.04 9.59 0.13
CA PRO A 85 6.45 8.87 1.24
C PRO A 85 5.68 7.64 0.77
N GLY A 86 5.80 6.55 1.50
CA GLY A 86 5.10 5.30 1.21
C GLY A 86 4.41 4.74 2.44
N CYS A 87 3.26 4.12 2.22
CA CYS A 87 2.47 3.51 3.28
C CYS A 87 1.92 2.17 2.79
N LEU A 88 1.98 1.17 3.66
CA LEU A 88 1.38 -0.13 3.41
C LEU A 88 0.04 -0.19 4.13
N VAL A 89 -1.03 -0.38 3.38
CA VAL A 89 -2.39 -0.50 3.91
C VAL A 89 -2.75 -1.98 3.92
N TYR A 90 -3.19 -2.50 5.05
CA TYR A 90 -3.46 -3.92 5.16
C TYR A 90 -4.79 -4.21 5.84
N ALA A 91 -5.32 -5.40 5.57
CA ALA A 91 -6.55 -5.87 6.18
C ALA A 91 -6.60 -7.41 6.12
N GLY A 92 -7.59 -7.97 6.79
CA GLY A 92 -7.82 -9.40 6.83
C GLY A 92 -7.33 -10.04 8.11
N ALA A 93 -7.86 -11.23 8.39
CA ALA A 93 -7.61 -11.95 9.65
C ALA A 93 -6.51 -13.02 9.51
N GLY A 94 -5.92 -13.16 8.33
CA GLY A 94 -5.01 -14.27 8.02
C GLY A 94 -3.55 -14.04 8.33
N TRP A 95 -3.19 -12.92 8.97
CA TRP A 95 -1.79 -12.60 9.27
C TRP A 95 -1.28 -13.46 10.42
N SER A 96 -0.06 -14.00 10.26
CA SER A 96 0.60 -14.68 11.38
C SER A 96 0.89 -13.67 12.49
N LYS A 97 1.05 -14.17 13.71
CA LYS A 97 1.27 -13.33 14.88
C LYS A 97 2.52 -12.45 14.75
N GLY A 98 3.61 -13.04 14.23
CA GLY A 98 4.86 -12.30 14.03
C GLY A 98 4.74 -11.22 12.99
N VAL A 99 4.08 -11.51 11.87
CA VAL A 99 3.87 -10.53 10.80
C VAL A 99 2.95 -9.42 11.28
N LEU A 100 1.89 -9.75 12.03
CA LEU A 100 0.99 -8.75 12.57
C LEU A 100 1.72 -7.80 13.52
N HIS A 101 2.64 -8.31 14.35
CA HIS A 101 3.47 -7.46 15.19
C HIS A 101 4.35 -6.52 14.36
N THR A 102 4.92 -7.02 13.27
CA THR A 102 5.72 -6.20 12.35
C THR A 102 4.89 -5.08 11.76
N LEU A 103 3.67 -5.39 11.31
CA LEU A 103 2.76 -4.40 10.74
C LEU A 103 2.35 -3.36 11.77
N GLU A 104 1.95 -3.80 12.96
CA GLU A 104 1.50 -2.90 14.03
C GLU A 104 2.63 -2.01 14.54
N GLY A 105 3.86 -2.49 14.50
CA GLY A 105 5.02 -1.73 14.95
C GLY A 105 5.63 -0.82 13.89
N SER A 106 5.16 -0.89 12.65
CA SER A 106 5.74 -0.09 11.57
C SER A 106 5.03 1.26 11.44
N ARG A 107 5.81 2.33 11.29
CA ARG A 107 5.27 3.66 11.02
C ARG A 107 4.72 3.78 9.59
N ARG A 108 5.06 2.82 8.73
CA ARG A 108 4.65 2.83 7.32
C ARG A 108 3.46 1.93 7.04
N ALA A 109 2.88 1.31 8.06
CA ALA A 109 1.76 0.41 7.86
C ALA A 109 0.54 0.89 8.64
N VAL A 110 -0.62 0.77 8.03
CA VAL A 110 -1.88 1.12 8.66
C VAL A 110 -2.93 0.06 8.31
N CYS A 111 -3.71 -0.33 9.32
CA CYS A 111 -4.81 -1.26 9.14
C CYS A 111 -6.03 -0.49 8.63
N CYS A 112 -6.63 -1.00 7.56
CA CYS A 112 -7.86 -0.42 7.02
C CYS A 112 -8.76 -1.57 6.57
N GLU A 113 -9.65 -2.00 7.46
CA GLU A 113 -10.57 -3.09 7.15
C GLU A 113 -11.69 -2.60 6.26
N PRO A 114 -12.08 -3.39 5.24
CA PRO A 114 -13.27 -3.06 4.44
C PRO A 114 -14.50 -3.21 5.34
N SER A 115 -15.35 -2.23 5.32
CA SER A 115 -16.57 -2.23 6.14
C SER A 115 -17.79 -2.69 5.35
#